data_a7d644bacb32be13bcc92bbadd4ca467
#
_entry.id   a7d644bacb32be13bcc92bbadd4ca467
#
_cell.length_a   1.000
_cell.length_b   1.000
_cell.length_c   1.000
_cell.angle_alpha   90.00
_cell.angle_beta   90.00
_cell.angle_gamma   90.00
#
_symmetry.space_group_name_H-M   'P 1'
#
loop_
_entity.id
_entity.type
_entity.pdbx_description
1 polymer ?
#
loop_
_entity_poly.entity_id
_entity_poly.type
_entity_poly.pdbx_seq_one_letter_code
_entity_poly.pdbx_strand_id
1 'polypeptide(L)'
;GLILALASSGVVYVAAKLGQLDTQEIPKEDIVINEGVEQLASLGEGYLNVALFGVDSREGDLEKNTRTDCIIVASLNKETKEIKMASVYRDTLLDLSEGTLQKCNAAYSFGGPKQAINMLNMNLDLDIQNYVTVDFGVVAVDLLGGLDIEIKEEEVEPLNKFVYETGQVAGKEAHFVGGSGIQHLDGVQATTYARIRSTAGGDFTRTERQRLVIEKI
;
A
#
# COMPACT_ATOMS: atom_id res chain seq x y z
N GLY A 1 10.77 21.53 30.29
CA GLY A 1 9.84 20.49 30.76
C GLY A 1 8.75 20.17 29.72
N LEU A 2 8.14 21.20 29.13
CA LEU A 2 7.01 21.01 28.17
C LEU A 2 7.46 20.37 26.84
N ILE A 3 8.61 20.74 26.30
CA ILE A 3 9.13 20.20 25.02
C ILE A 3 9.52 18.73 25.17
N LEU A 4 10.08 18.32 26.32
CA LEU A 4 10.38 16.93 26.62
C LEU A 4 9.12 16.08 26.79
N ALA A 5 8.05 16.64 27.36
CA ALA A 5 6.77 15.95 27.50
C ALA A 5 6.08 15.73 26.15
N LEU A 6 6.15 16.71 25.24
CA LEU A 6 5.61 16.58 23.88
C LEU A 6 6.40 15.56 23.04
N ALA A 7 7.72 15.56 23.14
CA ALA A 7 8.56 14.58 22.45
C ALA A 7 8.33 13.16 22.98
N SER A 8 8.20 13.00 24.30
CA SER A 8 7.91 11.68 24.90
C SER A 8 6.50 11.17 24.56
N SER A 9 5.50 12.05 24.50
CA SER A 9 4.15 11.68 24.10
C SER A 9 4.08 11.25 22.63
N GLY A 10 4.82 11.92 21.74
CA GLY A 10 4.94 11.53 20.34
C GLY A 10 5.57 10.14 20.16
N VAL A 11 6.68 9.88 20.87
CA VAL A 11 7.35 8.57 20.83
C VAL A 11 6.46 7.46 21.38
N VAL A 12 5.76 7.70 22.49
CA VAL A 12 4.81 6.73 23.07
C VAL A 12 3.63 6.48 22.13
N TYR A 13 3.10 7.52 21.49
CA TYR A 13 2.04 7.39 20.51
C TYR A 13 2.46 6.55 19.30
N VAL A 14 3.63 6.84 18.71
CA VAL A 14 4.18 6.07 17.58
C VAL A 14 4.44 4.62 18.00
N ALA A 15 5.05 4.38 19.16
CA ALA A 15 5.28 3.02 19.65
C ALA A 15 3.98 2.25 19.90
N ALA A 16 2.95 2.91 20.44
CA ALA A 16 1.63 2.29 20.64
C ALA A 16 0.95 1.94 19.29
N LYS A 17 1.16 2.77 18.26
CA LYS A 17 0.65 2.50 16.90
C LYS A 17 1.42 1.39 16.21
N LEU A 18 2.75 1.37 16.32
CA LEU A 18 3.58 0.29 15.78
C LEU A 18 3.27 -1.06 16.46
N GLY A 19 2.90 -1.05 17.74
CA GLY A 19 2.47 -2.27 18.45
C GLY A 19 1.11 -2.82 18.02
N GLN A 20 0.37 -2.10 17.17
CA GLN A 20 -0.89 -2.56 16.56
C GLN A 20 -0.68 -3.15 15.14
N LEU A 21 0.53 -3.07 14.60
CA LEU A 21 0.87 -3.71 13.34
C LEU A 21 1.11 -5.19 13.59
N ASP A 22 0.36 -6.03 12.89
CA ASP A 22 0.65 -7.45 12.84
C ASP A 22 1.94 -7.65 12.03
N THR A 23 2.99 -8.11 12.70
CA THR A 23 4.31 -8.26 12.08
C THR A 23 4.55 -9.74 11.83
N GLN A 24 4.49 -10.14 10.57
CA GLN A 24 4.85 -11.47 10.13
C GLN A 24 6.20 -11.45 9.45
N GLU A 25 7.12 -12.29 9.91
CA GLU A 25 8.42 -12.46 9.29
C GLU A 25 8.38 -13.61 8.28
N ILE A 26 8.83 -13.35 7.05
CA ILE A 26 9.09 -14.40 6.07
C ILE A 26 10.51 -14.89 6.30
N PRO A 27 10.73 -16.20 6.51
CA PRO A 27 12.09 -16.75 6.63
C PRO A 27 12.91 -16.36 5.39
N LYS A 28 14.15 -15.93 5.60
CA LYS A 28 15.03 -15.48 4.50
C LYS A 28 15.29 -16.55 3.47
N GLU A 29 15.34 -17.81 3.90
CA GLU A 29 15.50 -18.98 3.05
C GLU A 29 14.31 -19.22 2.10
N ASP A 30 13.18 -18.62 2.41
CA ASP A 30 11.97 -18.70 1.59
C ASP A 30 11.86 -17.57 0.55
N ILE A 31 12.76 -16.58 0.61
CA ILE A 31 12.80 -15.45 -0.30
C ILE A 31 13.75 -15.74 -1.45
N VAL A 32 13.22 -15.70 -2.67
CA VAL A 32 14.00 -15.87 -3.90
C VAL A 32 14.57 -14.52 -4.31
N ILE A 33 15.89 -14.49 -4.53
CA ILE A 33 16.63 -13.36 -5.08
C ILE A 33 17.50 -13.89 -6.22
N ASN A 34 17.51 -13.21 -7.37
CA ASN A 34 18.31 -13.61 -8.51
C ASN A 34 19.82 -13.48 -8.20
N GLU A 35 20.65 -14.44 -8.65
CA GLU A 35 22.09 -14.53 -8.31
C GLU A 35 22.86 -13.21 -8.51
N GLY A 36 22.63 -12.50 -9.62
CA GLY A 36 23.29 -11.23 -9.89
C GLY A 36 22.92 -10.11 -8.92
N VAL A 37 21.69 -10.14 -8.41
CA VAL A 37 21.16 -9.15 -7.46
C VAL A 37 21.70 -9.44 -6.06
N GLU A 38 21.82 -10.70 -5.67
CA GLU A 38 22.37 -11.09 -4.37
C GLU A 38 23.81 -10.60 -4.21
N GLN A 39 24.61 -10.69 -5.27
CA GLN A 39 25.98 -10.15 -5.27
C GLN A 39 26.01 -8.63 -5.14
N LEU A 40 25.12 -7.92 -5.84
CA LEU A 40 25.01 -6.46 -5.78
C LEU A 40 24.44 -5.99 -4.42
N ALA A 41 23.48 -6.72 -3.87
CA ALA A 41 22.92 -6.43 -2.54
C ALA A 41 23.97 -6.58 -1.44
N SER A 42 24.90 -7.53 -1.57
CA SER A 42 26.03 -7.69 -0.64
C SER A 42 27.06 -6.56 -0.72
N LEU A 43 27.13 -5.84 -1.87
CA LEU A 43 27.98 -4.66 -2.09
C LEU A 43 27.25 -3.35 -1.79
N GLY A 44 25.91 -3.38 -1.74
CA GLY A 44 25.05 -2.22 -1.65
C GLY A 44 24.48 -2.01 -0.25
N GLU A 45 25.28 -1.53 0.71
CA GLU A 45 24.76 -1.09 2.01
C GLU A 45 23.80 0.10 1.91
N GLY A 46 23.55 0.64 0.70
CA GLY A 46 22.92 1.93 0.48
C GLY A 46 21.39 1.94 0.43
N TYR A 47 20.72 0.85 0.05
CA TYR A 47 19.27 0.85 -0.18
C TYR A 47 18.53 -0.20 0.68
N LEU A 48 17.28 0.11 1.01
CA LEU A 48 16.32 -0.83 1.59
C LEU A 48 15.09 -0.86 0.69
N ASN A 49 14.82 -2.03 0.08
CA ASN A 49 13.64 -2.23 -0.74
C ASN A 49 12.52 -2.87 0.10
N VAL A 50 11.33 -2.27 0.03
CA VAL A 50 10.15 -2.71 0.77
C VAL A 50 8.99 -2.84 -0.22
N ALA A 51 8.26 -3.96 -0.19
CA ALA A 51 7.02 -4.09 -0.92
C ALA A 51 5.84 -3.55 -0.10
N LEU A 52 5.01 -2.74 -0.72
CA LEU A 52 3.76 -2.25 -0.15
C LEU A 52 2.61 -2.88 -0.93
N PHE A 53 1.82 -3.69 -0.25
CA PHE A 53 0.66 -4.37 -0.82
C PHE A 53 -0.62 -3.75 -0.29
N GLY A 54 -1.42 -3.20 -1.19
CA GLY A 54 -2.78 -2.78 -0.88
C GLY A 54 -3.76 -3.91 -1.25
N VAL A 55 -4.43 -4.44 -0.25
CA VAL A 55 -5.42 -5.51 -0.42
C VAL A 55 -6.84 -4.99 -0.15
N ASP A 56 -7.82 -5.62 -0.77
CA ASP A 56 -9.24 -5.40 -0.50
C ASP A 56 -9.78 -6.66 0.19
N SER A 57 -9.62 -6.73 1.51
CA SER A 57 -10.18 -7.83 2.28
C SER A 57 -11.62 -7.52 2.67
N ARG A 58 -12.55 -8.37 2.27
CA ARG A 58 -13.98 -8.21 2.62
C ARG A 58 -14.30 -8.71 4.03
N GLU A 59 -13.41 -9.51 4.63
CA GLU A 59 -13.61 -10.19 5.91
C GLU A 59 -12.48 -9.92 6.93
N GLY A 60 -11.55 -8.98 6.63
CA GLY A 60 -10.42 -8.68 7.49
C GLY A 60 -9.31 -9.75 7.47
N ASP A 61 -9.44 -10.81 6.66
CA ASP A 61 -8.38 -11.78 6.45
C ASP A 61 -7.40 -11.28 5.38
N LEU A 62 -6.23 -10.85 5.82
CA LEU A 62 -5.18 -10.32 4.97
C LEU A 62 -4.31 -11.42 4.32
N GLU A 63 -4.49 -12.69 4.70
CA GLU A 63 -3.52 -13.73 4.36
C GLU A 63 -3.93 -14.61 3.18
N LYS A 64 -5.22 -14.84 2.94
CA LYS A 64 -5.67 -15.83 1.95
C LYS A 64 -6.78 -15.33 1.06
N ASN A 65 -6.73 -15.77 -0.22
CA ASN A 65 -7.73 -15.50 -1.25
C ASN A 65 -7.95 -14.02 -1.60
N THR A 66 -7.08 -13.13 -1.10
CA THR A 66 -7.17 -11.70 -1.35
C THR A 66 -6.20 -11.31 -2.47
N ARG A 67 -6.68 -10.55 -3.45
CA ARG A 67 -5.83 -10.00 -4.52
C ARG A 67 -5.31 -8.64 -4.11
N THR A 68 -4.07 -8.36 -4.47
CA THR A 68 -3.53 -7.01 -4.33
C THR A 68 -4.09 -6.10 -5.42
N ASP A 69 -4.77 -5.04 -5.02
CA ASP A 69 -5.22 -3.99 -5.93
C ASP A 69 -4.14 -2.91 -6.14
N CYS A 70 -3.22 -2.80 -5.20
CA CYS A 70 -2.06 -1.93 -5.26
C CYS A 70 -0.79 -2.71 -4.94
N ILE A 71 0.23 -2.55 -5.78
CA ILE A 71 1.56 -3.13 -5.60
C ILE A 71 2.56 -2.00 -5.81
N ILE A 72 3.28 -1.62 -4.77
CA ILE A 72 4.32 -0.57 -4.84
C ILE A 72 5.62 -1.14 -4.28
N VAL A 73 6.72 -0.84 -4.95
CA VAL A 73 8.06 -1.04 -4.42
C VAL A 73 8.57 0.32 -3.95
N ALA A 74 8.87 0.42 -2.67
CA ALA A 74 9.52 1.58 -2.06
C ALA A 74 11.00 1.27 -1.84
N SER A 75 11.88 2.11 -2.35
CA SER A 75 13.33 2.00 -2.22
C SER A 75 13.85 3.18 -1.42
N LEU A 76 14.31 2.92 -0.19
CA LEU A 76 14.88 3.91 0.71
C LEU A 76 16.40 3.93 0.56
N ASN A 77 16.96 5.07 0.16
CA ASN A 77 18.39 5.31 0.28
C ASN A 77 18.75 5.55 1.76
N LYS A 78 19.58 4.66 2.34
CA LYS A 78 19.92 4.70 3.77
C LYS A 78 20.80 5.91 4.15
N GLU A 79 21.55 6.47 3.20
CA GLU A 79 22.43 7.63 3.41
C GLU A 79 21.64 8.93 3.27
N THR A 80 21.01 9.15 2.11
CA THR A 80 20.31 10.42 1.80
C THR A 80 18.91 10.49 2.42
N LYS A 81 18.36 9.35 2.86
CA LYS A 81 16.97 9.20 3.33
C LYS A 81 15.91 9.48 2.26
N GLU A 82 16.34 9.55 1.00
CA GLU A 82 15.43 9.67 -0.13
C GLU A 82 14.66 8.37 -0.34
N ILE A 83 13.36 8.47 -0.57
CA ILE A 83 12.48 7.34 -0.90
C ILE A 83 12.04 7.49 -2.35
N LYS A 84 12.23 6.43 -3.14
CA LYS A 84 11.68 6.30 -4.48
C LYS A 84 10.59 5.23 -4.47
N MET A 85 9.47 5.51 -5.12
CA MET A 85 8.36 4.57 -5.22
C MET A 85 8.05 4.25 -6.68
N ALA A 86 7.87 2.96 -6.96
CA ALA A 86 7.47 2.45 -8.25
C ALA A 86 6.20 1.59 -8.11
N SER A 87 5.15 1.93 -8.83
CA SER A 87 3.92 1.13 -8.86
C SER A 87 4.01 0.05 -9.93
N VAL A 88 3.69 -1.18 -9.56
CA VAL A 88 3.51 -2.30 -10.49
C VAL A 88 2.01 -2.44 -10.76
N TYR A 89 1.60 -2.26 -12.02
CA TYR A 89 0.18 -2.38 -12.37
C TYR A 89 -0.31 -3.80 -12.15
N ARG A 90 -1.40 -3.94 -11.42
CA ARG A 90 -1.99 -5.22 -10.98
C ARG A 90 -2.23 -6.24 -12.09
N ASP A 91 -2.47 -5.75 -13.32
CA ASP A 91 -2.76 -6.56 -14.50
C ASP A 91 -1.50 -6.86 -15.34
N THR A 92 -0.31 -6.44 -14.88
CA THR A 92 0.97 -6.77 -15.54
C THR A 92 1.16 -8.28 -15.54
N LEU A 93 1.50 -8.82 -16.72
CA LEU A 93 1.78 -10.24 -16.89
C LEU A 93 3.21 -10.53 -16.42
N LEU A 94 3.35 -11.26 -15.32
CA LEU A 94 4.62 -11.65 -14.74
C LEU A 94 4.66 -13.17 -14.49
N ASP A 95 5.85 -13.72 -14.41
CA ASP A 95 6.05 -15.09 -13.94
C ASP A 95 5.81 -15.15 -12.42
N LEU A 96 4.80 -15.89 -11.99
CA LEU A 96 4.50 -16.04 -10.56
C LEU A 96 5.40 -17.07 -9.88
N SER A 97 5.85 -18.07 -10.63
CA SER A 97 6.88 -19.07 -10.32
C SER A 97 6.94 -20.13 -11.42
N GLU A 98 8.10 -20.68 -11.68
CA GLU A 98 8.33 -21.85 -12.55
C GLU A 98 7.70 -21.71 -13.96
N GLY A 99 7.74 -20.52 -14.55
CA GLY A 99 7.20 -20.25 -15.87
C GLY A 99 5.67 -20.05 -15.93
N THR A 100 5.03 -19.87 -14.77
CA THR A 100 3.57 -19.64 -14.70
C THR A 100 3.26 -18.15 -14.90
N LEU A 101 3.03 -17.74 -16.14
CA LEU A 101 2.69 -16.36 -16.49
C LEU A 101 1.23 -16.06 -16.15
N GLN A 102 1.01 -15.10 -15.26
CA GLN A 102 -0.31 -14.58 -14.89
C GLN A 102 -0.25 -13.08 -14.52
N LYS A 103 -1.44 -12.49 -14.27
CA LYS A 103 -1.52 -11.14 -13.72
C LYS A 103 -0.82 -11.11 -12.35
N CYS A 104 0.05 -10.14 -12.14
CA CYS A 104 0.89 -10.07 -10.92
C CYS A 104 0.08 -10.00 -9.62
N ASN A 105 -1.14 -9.45 -9.65
CA ASN A 105 -2.02 -9.41 -8.49
C ASN A 105 -2.52 -10.80 -8.02
N ALA A 106 -2.38 -11.83 -8.85
CA ALA A 106 -2.74 -13.19 -8.47
C ALA A 106 -1.71 -13.84 -7.54
N ALA A 107 -0.45 -13.39 -7.56
CA ALA A 107 0.60 -13.95 -6.73
C ALA A 107 0.23 -13.92 -5.23
N TYR A 108 -0.32 -12.81 -4.77
CA TYR A 108 -0.72 -12.65 -3.38
C TYR A 108 -1.86 -13.63 -3.00
N SER A 109 -2.82 -13.87 -3.88
CA SER A 109 -3.93 -14.81 -3.61
C SER A 109 -3.50 -16.28 -3.61
N PHE A 110 -2.39 -16.61 -4.27
CA PHE A 110 -1.87 -17.99 -4.32
C PHE A 110 -0.98 -18.34 -3.14
N GLY A 111 -0.11 -17.44 -2.71
CA GLY A 111 0.87 -17.72 -1.67
C GLY A 111 1.17 -16.55 -0.74
N GLY A 112 0.24 -15.59 -0.65
CA GLY A 112 0.35 -14.45 0.25
C GLY A 112 1.52 -13.52 -0.08
N PRO A 113 2.00 -12.78 0.93
CA PRO A 113 3.11 -11.83 0.76
C PRO A 113 4.39 -12.48 0.22
N LYS A 114 4.70 -13.70 0.67
CA LYS A 114 5.88 -14.47 0.21
C LYS A 114 5.88 -14.66 -1.30
N GLN A 115 4.78 -15.17 -1.86
CA GLN A 115 4.66 -15.39 -3.30
C GLN A 115 4.73 -14.07 -4.08
N ALA A 116 4.11 -13.02 -3.56
CA ALA A 116 4.13 -11.70 -4.20
C ALA A 116 5.54 -11.08 -4.19
N ILE A 117 6.31 -11.21 -3.11
CA ILE A 117 7.71 -10.76 -3.03
C ILE A 117 8.58 -11.55 -4.01
N ASN A 118 8.49 -12.88 -4.00
CA ASN A 118 9.27 -13.72 -4.90
C ASN A 118 9.00 -13.41 -6.37
N MET A 119 7.74 -13.20 -6.72
CA MET A 119 7.38 -12.73 -8.07
C MET A 119 8.05 -11.39 -8.41
N LEU A 120 8.01 -10.39 -7.52
CA LEU A 120 8.65 -9.10 -7.76
C LEU A 120 10.17 -9.23 -7.90
N ASN A 121 10.82 -9.97 -7.00
CA ASN A 121 12.26 -10.18 -7.04
C ASN A 121 12.73 -10.88 -8.32
N MET A 122 12.02 -11.94 -8.72
CA MET A 122 12.37 -12.72 -9.91
C MET A 122 12.21 -11.95 -11.22
N ASN A 123 11.13 -11.15 -11.35
CA ASN A 123 10.83 -10.47 -12.60
C ASN A 123 11.46 -9.09 -12.73
N LEU A 124 11.84 -8.45 -11.63
CA LEU A 124 12.32 -7.06 -11.61
C LEU A 124 13.76 -6.94 -11.09
N ASP A 125 14.44 -8.06 -10.88
CA ASP A 125 15.80 -8.09 -10.32
C ASP A 125 15.94 -7.27 -9.02
N LEU A 126 15.03 -7.54 -8.06
CA LEU A 126 14.99 -6.85 -6.77
C LEU A 126 15.45 -7.77 -5.63
N ASP A 127 15.77 -7.15 -4.49
CA ASP A 127 16.17 -7.82 -3.24
C ASP A 127 15.19 -7.53 -2.09
N ILE A 128 13.90 -7.49 -2.39
CA ILE A 128 12.86 -7.21 -1.41
C ILE A 128 12.82 -8.36 -0.38
N GLN A 129 12.99 -8.01 0.89
CA GLN A 129 12.90 -8.93 2.03
C GLN A 129 11.86 -8.46 3.06
N ASN A 130 11.38 -7.23 2.93
CA ASN A 130 10.43 -6.62 3.84
C ASN A 130 9.17 -6.19 3.08
N TYR A 131 8.05 -6.27 3.75
CA TYR A 131 6.79 -5.83 3.17
C TYR A 131 5.88 -5.20 4.21
N VAL A 132 4.93 -4.43 3.73
CA VAL A 132 3.80 -3.93 4.49
C VAL A 132 2.54 -4.26 3.69
N THR A 133 1.61 -4.96 4.31
CA THR A 133 0.27 -5.13 3.74
C THR A 133 -0.67 -4.16 4.43
N VAL A 134 -1.30 -3.34 3.63
CA VAL A 134 -2.34 -2.42 4.09
C VAL A 134 -3.64 -2.91 3.50
N ASP A 135 -4.58 -3.27 4.35
CA ASP A 135 -5.96 -3.20 3.91
C ASP A 135 -6.22 -1.70 3.63
N PHE A 136 -6.59 -1.34 2.39
CA PHE A 136 -7.09 0.01 2.12
C PHE A 136 -8.38 0.26 2.92
N GLY A 137 -8.44 -0.37 4.08
CA GLY A 137 -9.47 -0.20 5.07
C GLY A 137 -9.35 1.18 5.70
N VAL A 138 -10.50 1.70 5.95
CA VAL A 138 -10.86 2.94 6.62
C VAL A 138 -10.02 3.22 7.88
N VAL A 139 -9.46 2.16 8.51
CA VAL A 139 -8.82 2.25 9.83
C VAL A 139 -7.47 2.97 9.78
N ALA A 140 -6.63 2.72 8.77
CA ALA A 140 -5.27 3.29 8.72
C ALA A 140 -5.31 4.82 8.57
N VAL A 141 -6.17 5.34 7.70
CA VAL A 141 -6.31 6.79 7.47
C VAL A 141 -6.91 7.48 8.69
N ASP A 142 -7.93 6.88 9.33
CA ASP A 142 -8.54 7.43 10.54
C ASP A 142 -7.57 7.48 11.72
N LEU A 143 -6.68 6.50 11.83
CA LEU A 143 -5.64 6.49 12.86
C LEU A 143 -4.64 7.64 12.72
N LEU A 144 -4.46 8.16 11.50
CA LEU A 144 -3.62 9.33 11.22
C LEU A 144 -4.38 10.65 11.38
N GLY A 145 -5.71 10.60 11.60
CA GLY A 145 -6.57 11.77 11.74
C GLY A 145 -7.11 12.28 10.41
N GLY A 146 -7.03 11.50 9.34
CA GLY A 146 -7.44 11.89 7.99
C GLY A 146 -6.29 12.32 7.08
N LEU A 147 -6.59 12.57 5.80
CA LEU A 147 -5.61 12.97 4.79
C LEU A 147 -6.11 14.17 3.99
N ASP A 148 -5.22 15.13 3.75
CA ASP A 148 -5.51 16.28 2.87
C ASP A 148 -5.20 15.88 1.41
N ILE A 149 -6.25 15.75 0.60
CA ILE A 149 -6.17 15.35 -0.81
C ILE A 149 -6.86 16.41 -1.68
N GLU A 150 -6.20 16.77 -2.77
CA GLU A 150 -6.79 17.62 -3.79
C GLU A 150 -7.71 16.79 -4.69
N ILE A 151 -9.02 17.01 -4.55
CA ILE A 151 -10.07 16.32 -5.32
C ILE A 151 -10.38 17.14 -6.59
N LYS A 152 -10.29 16.49 -7.75
CA LYS A 152 -10.69 17.10 -9.02
C LYS A 152 -12.20 17.11 -9.15
N GLU A 153 -12.73 18.05 -9.94
CA GLU A 153 -14.18 18.18 -10.16
C GLU A 153 -14.83 16.88 -10.65
N GLU A 154 -14.15 16.20 -11.56
CA GLU A 154 -14.59 14.91 -12.14
C GLU A 154 -14.58 13.73 -11.16
N GLU A 155 -13.96 13.90 -9.98
CA GLU A 155 -13.82 12.87 -8.94
C GLU A 155 -14.89 12.99 -7.84
N VAL A 156 -15.53 14.16 -7.71
CA VAL A 156 -16.51 14.45 -6.65
C VAL A 156 -17.71 13.52 -6.77
N GLU A 157 -18.33 13.44 -7.96
CA GLU A 157 -19.48 12.58 -8.17
C GLU A 157 -19.18 11.09 -7.94
N PRO A 158 -18.12 10.51 -8.54
CA PRO A 158 -17.76 9.13 -8.27
C PRO A 158 -17.47 8.85 -6.80
N LEU A 159 -16.76 9.75 -6.11
CA LEU A 159 -16.48 9.60 -4.69
C LEU A 159 -17.77 9.55 -3.87
N ASN A 160 -18.62 10.54 -4.03
CA ASN A 160 -19.89 10.64 -3.30
C ASN A 160 -20.87 9.50 -3.64
N LYS A 161 -20.81 8.95 -4.85
CA LYS A 161 -21.62 7.80 -5.26
C LYS A 161 -21.29 6.53 -4.48
N PHE A 162 -19.99 6.27 -4.22
CA PHE A 162 -19.52 5.00 -3.64
C PHE A 162 -19.17 5.09 -2.15
N VAL A 163 -19.12 6.30 -1.57
CA VAL A 163 -18.72 6.48 -0.16
C VAL A 163 -19.62 5.75 0.83
N TYR A 164 -20.93 5.67 0.54
CA TYR A 164 -21.87 4.93 1.40
C TYR A 164 -21.64 3.44 1.39
N GLU A 165 -21.39 2.85 0.23
CA GLU A 165 -21.07 1.42 0.11
C GLU A 165 -19.79 1.09 0.87
N THR A 166 -18.76 1.92 0.73
CA THR A 166 -17.50 1.76 1.46
C THR A 166 -17.73 1.86 2.97
N GLY A 167 -18.51 2.82 3.44
CA GLY A 167 -18.86 2.97 4.85
C GLY A 167 -19.60 1.76 5.42
N GLN A 168 -20.58 1.24 4.68
CA GLN A 168 -21.32 0.04 5.08
C GLN A 168 -20.41 -1.18 5.22
N VAL A 169 -19.52 -1.42 4.26
CA VAL A 169 -18.55 -2.52 4.30
C VAL A 169 -17.59 -2.36 5.49
N ALA A 170 -17.18 -1.12 5.78
CA ALA A 170 -16.28 -0.83 6.89
C ALA A 170 -16.97 -0.76 8.27
N GLY A 171 -18.30 -0.82 8.32
CA GLY A 171 -19.07 -0.63 9.56
C GLY A 171 -18.92 0.76 10.16
N LYS A 172 -18.72 1.79 9.31
CA LYS A 172 -18.53 3.19 9.70
C LYS A 172 -19.51 4.12 9.04
N GLU A 173 -19.74 5.27 9.69
CA GLU A 173 -20.51 6.35 9.10
C GLU A 173 -19.77 6.94 7.89
N ALA A 174 -20.53 7.28 6.85
CA ALA A 174 -19.99 7.81 5.60
C ALA A 174 -20.49 9.23 5.37
N HIS A 175 -19.57 10.11 4.99
CA HIS A 175 -19.86 11.51 4.70
C HIS A 175 -19.50 11.84 3.25
N PHE A 176 -20.28 12.73 2.64
CA PHE A 176 -19.95 13.26 1.31
C PHE A 176 -18.81 14.27 1.40
N VAL A 177 -17.99 14.34 0.35
CA VAL A 177 -17.10 15.48 0.16
C VAL A 177 -17.90 16.67 -0.35
N GLY A 178 -17.53 17.86 0.10
CA GLY A 178 -18.27 19.09 -0.20
C GLY A 178 -18.07 19.63 -1.62
N GLY A 179 -17.04 19.17 -2.33
CA GLY A 179 -16.71 19.64 -3.67
C GLY A 179 -15.26 19.32 -4.06
N SER A 180 -14.80 19.95 -5.14
CA SER A 180 -13.41 19.87 -5.60
C SER A 180 -12.46 20.76 -4.78
N GLY A 181 -11.16 20.62 -5.01
CA GLY A 181 -10.09 21.29 -4.26
C GLY A 181 -9.55 20.44 -3.12
N ILE A 182 -8.77 21.06 -2.24
CA ILE A 182 -8.20 20.37 -1.07
C ILE A 182 -9.31 20.04 -0.09
N GLN A 183 -9.50 18.74 0.15
CA GLN A 183 -10.47 18.19 1.09
C GLN A 183 -9.73 17.37 2.14
N HIS A 184 -10.12 17.51 3.40
CA HIS A 184 -9.67 16.63 4.47
C HIS A 184 -10.54 15.38 4.49
N LEU A 185 -9.99 14.26 4.02
CA LEU A 185 -10.69 12.99 3.86
C LEU A 185 -10.53 12.12 5.10
N ASP A 186 -11.64 11.61 5.63
CA ASP A 186 -11.62 10.51 6.59
C ASP A 186 -11.25 9.19 5.91
N GLY A 187 -11.12 8.11 6.69
CA GLY A 187 -10.73 6.80 6.16
C GLY A 187 -11.71 6.24 5.14
N VAL A 188 -13.02 6.47 5.30
CA VAL A 188 -14.05 6.00 4.35
C VAL A 188 -13.91 6.74 3.02
N GLN A 189 -13.75 8.06 3.08
CA GLN A 189 -13.60 8.93 1.91
C GLN A 189 -12.27 8.62 1.17
N ALA A 190 -11.15 8.51 1.88
CA ALA A 190 -9.84 8.23 1.28
C ALA A 190 -9.80 6.83 0.64
N THR A 191 -10.40 5.83 1.30
CA THR A 191 -10.54 4.47 0.73
C THR A 191 -11.40 4.48 -0.52
N THR A 192 -12.51 5.21 -0.51
CA THR A 192 -13.39 5.37 -1.68
C THR A 192 -12.65 6.06 -2.82
N TYR A 193 -11.92 7.14 -2.53
CA TYR A 193 -11.09 7.87 -3.50
C TYR A 193 -10.08 6.96 -4.19
N ALA A 194 -9.36 6.13 -3.43
CA ALA A 194 -8.39 5.18 -3.95
C ALA A 194 -9.02 4.10 -4.87
N ARG A 195 -10.32 3.88 -4.78
CA ARG A 195 -11.06 2.87 -5.57
C ARG A 195 -11.76 3.41 -6.81
N ILE A 196 -11.83 4.72 -7.03
CA ILE A 196 -12.50 5.32 -8.20
C ILE A 196 -11.90 4.80 -9.50
N ARG A 197 -12.74 4.28 -10.40
CA ARG A 197 -12.37 3.80 -11.74
C ARG A 197 -13.13 4.51 -12.86
N SER A 198 -14.17 5.24 -12.53
CA SER A 198 -15.12 5.83 -13.48
C SER A 198 -14.69 7.17 -14.08
N THR A 199 -13.46 7.62 -13.79
CA THR A 199 -12.87 8.82 -14.41
C THR A 199 -12.00 8.47 -15.63
N ALA A 200 -11.66 9.47 -16.44
CA ALA A 200 -10.75 9.30 -17.57
C ALA A 200 -9.43 8.65 -17.13
N GLY A 201 -8.91 7.68 -17.91
CA GLY A 201 -7.71 6.92 -17.59
C GLY A 201 -7.95 5.62 -16.80
N GLY A 202 -9.15 5.37 -16.27
CA GLY A 202 -9.56 4.09 -15.69
C GLY A 202 -8.59 3.56 -14.63
N ASP A 203 -7.96 2.41 -14.91
CA ASP A 203 -7.09 1.71 -13.95
C ASP A 203 -5.75 2.44 -13.70
N PHE A 204 -5.26 3.23 -14.68
CA PHE A 204 -4.05 4.04 -14.49
C PHE A 204 -4.27 5.14 -13.46
N THR A 205 -5.33 5.92 -13.60
CA THR A 205 -5.68 6.98 -12.63
C THR A 205 -6.03 6.42 -11.27
N ARG A 206 -6.61 5.22 -11.20
CA ARG A 206 -6.80 4.52 -9.92
C ARG A 206 -5.46 4.24 -9.23
N THR A 207 -4.47 3.70 -9.94
CA THR A 207 -3.14 3.42 -9.38
C THR A 207 -2.44 4.69 -8.90
N GLU A 208 -2.61 5.80 -9.62
CA GLU A 208 -2.10 7.12 -9.19
C GLU A 208 -2.76 7.58 -7.87
N ARG A 209 -4.09 7.43 -7.73
CA ARG A 209 -4.80 7.76 -6.50
C ARG A 209 -4.37 6.88 -5.32
N GLN A 210 -4.19 5.59 -5.56
CA GLN A 210 -3.68 4.66 -4.53
C GLN A 210 -2.30 5.08 -4.06
N ARG A 211 -1.39 5.41 -5.00
CA ARG A 211 -0.06 5.90 -4.67
C ARG A 211 -0.15 7.22 -3.88
N LEU A 212 -0.98 8.17 -4.30
CA LEU A 212 -1.16 9.43 -3.63
C LEU A 212 -1.63 9.25 -2.18
N VAL A 213 -2.58 8.36 -1.94
CA VAL A 213 -3.04 8.04 -0.58
C VAL A 213 -1.89 7.48 0.26
N ILE A 214 -1.08 6.55 -0.28
CA ILE A 214 0.07 5.98 0.43
C ILE A 214 1.16 7.03 0.69
N GLU A 215 1.42 7.94 -0.25
CA GLU A 215 2.39 9.04 -0.07
C GLU A 215 2.00 10.02 1.05
N LYS A 216 0.71 10.07 1.37
CA LYS A 216 0.17 10.96 2.41
C LYS A 216 0.06 10.31 3.80
N ILE A 217 0.15 8.97 3.87
CA ILE A 217 0.24 8.20 5.10
C ILE A 217 1.67 8.25 5.65
#